data_76264857ee57fc2c945393ff9b936642
#
_entry.id   76264857ee57fc2c945393ff9b936642
#
_cell.length_a   1.000
_cell.length_b   1.000
_cell.length_c   1.000
_cell.angle_alpha   90.00
_cell.angle_beta   90.00
_cell.angle_gamma   90.00
#
_symmetry.space_group_name_H-M   'P 1'
#
loop_
_entity.id
_entity.type
_entity.pdbx_description
1 polymer ?
#
loop_
_entity_poly.entity_id
_entity_poly.type
_entity_poly.pdbx_seq_one_letter_code
_entity_poly.pdbx_strand_id
1 'polypeptide(L)'
;MTKRHAPLTIDAALARVAGQIPGAWKRMGELCPRLDHGELKPRSERTIRNWGDPDTPEQIPLDCAIILDIEFQKAGGDGFPLFDTYQHLIDIAISEKLACNLELARRTRAAIREGGEAHDALVAAILPGATAAERAAAVKEVLEAIEELKGTLPHLTEGAGPDGVLREGTSPGGDKA
;
A
#
# COMPACT_ATOMS: atom_id res chain seq x y z
N MET A 1 -32.01 8.18 0.07
CA MET A 1 -30.96 8.70 -0.83
C MET A 1 -29.96 7.58 -1.08
N THR A 2 -29.86 7.10 -2.31
CA THR A 2 -28.87 6.06 -2.68
C THR A 2 -27.51 6.75 -2.80
N LYS A 3 -26.56 6.42 -1.91
CA LYS A 3 -25.16 6.86 -2.07
C LYS A 3 -24.66 6.36 -3.43
N ARG A 4 -24.09 7.23 -4.25
CA ARG A 4 -23.35 6.80 -5.45
C ARG A 4 -22.05 6.15 -4.97
N HIS A 5 -21.94 4.84 -5.14
CA HIS A 5 -20.71 4.11 -4.83
C HIS A 5 -19.67 4.42 -5.91
N ALA A 6 -18.43 4.65 -5.50
CA ALA A 6 -17.33 4.73 -6.46
C ALA A 6 -17.18 3.34 -7.13
N PRO A 7 -16.96 3.27 -8.44
CA PRO A 7 -16.72 2.00 -9.11
C PRO A 7 -15.48 1.33 -8.51
N LEU A 8 -15.49 0.01 -8.42
CA LEU A 8 -14.39 -0.83 -7.91
C LEU A 8 -14.06 -0.60 -6.41
N THR A 9 -15.09 -0.46 -5.58
CA THR A 9 -14.98 -0.51 -4.12
C THR A 9 -15.68 -1.77 -3.59
N ILE A 10 -15.27 -2.26 -2.42
CA ILE A 10 -15.91 -3.42 -1.76
C ILE A 10 -17.40 -3.15 -1.54
N ASP A 11 -17.78 -1.93 -1.16
CA ASP A 11 -19.17 -1.53 -0.98
C ASP A 11 -19.96 -1.64 -2.29
N ALA A 12 -19.40 -1.14 -3.42
CA ALA A 12 -20.04 -1.27 -4.73
C ALA A 12 -20.15 -2.73 -5.18
N ALA A 13 -19.14 -3.55 -4.94
CA ALA A 13 -19.16 -4.98 -5.24
C ALA A 13 -20.23 -5.71 -4.41
N LEU A 14 -20.30 -5.46 -3.10
CA LEU A 14 -21.34 -6.01 -2.23
C LEU A 14 -22.74 -5.57 -2.65
N ALA A 15 -22.93 -4.31 -3.03
CA ALA A 15 -24.21 -3.81 -3.53
C ALA A 15 -24.63 -4.49 -4.84
N ARG A 16 -23.68 -4.74 -5.75
CA ARG A 16 -23.89 -5.47 -6.99
C ARG A 16 -24.31 -6.93 -6.71
N VAL A 17 -23.60 -7.60 -5.80
CA VAL A 17 -23.92 -8.97 -5.36
C VAL A 17 -25.32 -9.02 -4.74
N ALA A 18 -25.65 -8.10 -3.84
CA ALA A 18 -26.95 -8.02 -3.19
C ALA A 18 -28.09 -7.75 -4.19
N GLY A 19 -27.83 -6.99 -5.25
CA GLY A 19 -28.81 -6.72 -6.32
C GLY A 19 -29.13 -7.93 -7.19
N GLN A 20 -28.23 -8.91 -7.27
CA GLN A 20 -28.39 -10.09 -8.11
C GLN A 20 -28.90 -11.32 -7.34
N ILE A 21 -28.45 -11.53 -6.10
CA ILE A 21 -28.82 -12.70 -5.31
C ILE A 21 -30.27 -12.58 -4.78
N PRO A 22 -31.16 -13.54 -5.03
CA PRO A 22 -32.50 -13.54 -4.45
C PRO A 22 -32.45 -13.50 -2.91
N GLY A 23 -33.15 -12.56 -2.29
CA GLY A 23 -33.11 -12.34 -0.85
C GLY A 23 -32.03 -11.34 -0.39
N ALA A 24 -31.22 -10.82 -1.33
CA ALA A 24 -30.30 -9.71 -1.13
C ALA A 24 -29.42 -9.85 0.15
N TRP A 25 -29.30 -8.80 0.93
CA TRP A 25 -28.45 -8.73 2.12
C TRP A 25 -28.75 -9.81 3.18
N LYS A 26 -30.02 -10.18 3.34
CA LYS A 26 -30.42 -11.24 4.28
C LYS A 26 -29.84 -12.59 3.84
N ARG A 27 -29.98 -12.92 2.56
CA ARG A 27 -29.44 -14.15 2.00
C ARG A 27 -27.92 -14.21 2.07
N MET A 28 -27.24 -13.09 1.83
CA MET A 28 -25.79 -12.99 1.99
C MET A 28 -25.36 -13.29 3.44
N GLY A 29 -26.11 -12.82 4.43
CA GLY A 29 -25.86 -13.14 5.84
C GLY A 29 -26.02 -14.63 6.18
N GLU A 30 -26.98 -15.31 5.54
CA GLU A 30 -27.20 -16.76 5.68
C GLU A 30 -26.05 -17.56 5.03
N LEU A 31 -25.55 -17.11 3.88
CA LEU A 31 -24.44 -17.74 3.13
C LEU A 31 -23.09 -17.57 3.84
N CYS A 32 -22.95 -16.54 4.66
CA CYS A 32 -21.73 -16.20 5.38
C CYS A 32 -21.91 -16.35 6.90
N PRO A 33 -22.18 -17.54 7.42
CA PRO A 33 -22.39 -17.73 8.85
C PRO A 33 -21.10 -17.43 9.64
N ARG A 34 -21.28 -17.11 10.92
CA ARG A 34 -20.17 -17.05 11.88
C ARG A 34 -20.26 -18.22 12.86
N LEU A 35 -19.11 -18.67 13.32
CA LEU A 35 -19.07 -19.62 14.43
C LEU A 35 -19.28 -18.84 15.73
N ASP A 36 -20.32 -19.20 16.50
CA ASP A 36 -20.68 -18.58 17.77
C ASP A 36 -20.92 -19.70 18.79
N HIS A 37 -20.06 -19.83 19.78
CA HIS A 37 -20.11 -20.87 20.81
C HIS A 37 -20.22 -22.31 20.25
N GLY A 38 -19.58 -22.59 19.11
CA GLY A 38 -19.62 -23.91 18.47
C GLY A 38 -20.78 -24.13 17.50
N GLU A 39 -21.70 -23.17 17.36
CA GLU A 39 -22.81 -23.20 16.42
C GLU A 39 -22.60 -22.20 15.25
N LEU A 40 -23.00 -22.61 14.06
CA LEU A 40 -23.02 -21.72 12.89
C LEU A 40 -24.26 -20.85 12.93
N LYS A 41 -24.10 -19.54 13.10
CA LYS A 41 -25.20 -18.56 13.08
C LYS A 41 -25.08 -17.63 11.88
N PRO A 42 -26.20 -17.30 11.20
CA PRO A 42 -26.19 -16.33 10.11
C PRO A 42 -25.71 -14.96 10.63
N ARG A 43 -25.03 -14.21 9.77
CA ARG A 43 -24.67 -12.82 10.05
C ARG A 43 -25.87 -11.91 9.80
N SER A 44 -25.93 -10.79 10.53
CA SER A 44 -26.96 -9.80 10.30
C SER A 44 -26.71 -9.03 9.00
N GLU A 45 -27.76 -8.50 8.39
CA GLU A 45 -27.65 -7.60 7.23
C GLU A 45 -26.75 -6.40 7.52
N ARG A 46 -26.79 -5.88 8.73
CA ARG A 46 -25.94 -4.78 9.17
C ARG A 46 -24.46 -5.15 9.10
N THR A 47 -24.08 -6.35 9.58
CA THR A 47 -22.70 -6.83 9.50
C THR A 47 -22.24 -6.92 8.04
N ILE A 48 -23.09 -7.43 7.14
CA ILE A 48 -22.74 -7.55 5.73
C ILE A 48 -22.53 -6.16 5.08
N ARG A 49 -23.38 -5.18 5.42
CA ARG A 49 -23.25 -3.81 4.93
C ARG A 49 -22.00 -3.11 5.47
N ASN A 50 -21.65 -3.36 6.73
CA ASN A 50 -20.46 -2.77 7.36
C ASN A 50 -19.16 -3.22 6.68
N TRP A 51 -19.11 -4.37 6.03
CA TRP A 51 -17.91 -4.85 5.32
C TRP A 51 -17.47 -3.93 4.17
N GLY A 52 -18.38 -3.15 3.61
CA GLY A 52 -18.08 -2.19 2.55
C GLY A 52 -17.96 -0.75 3.05
N ASP A 53 -18.26 -0.49 4.33
CA ASP A 53 -18.25 0.85 4.91
C ASP A 53 -16.83 1.21 5.38
N PRO A 54 -16.16 2.20 4.77
CA PRO A 54 -14.81 2.60 5.14
C PRO A 54 -14.71 3.18 6.57
N ASP A 55 -15.84 3.60 7.14
CA ASP A 55 -15.90 4.17 8.51
C ASP A 55 -15.97 3.08 9.59
N THR A 56 -16.02 1.80 9.20
CA THR A 56 -16.05 0.66 10.12
C THR A 56 -14.77 -0.17 9.99
N PRO A 57 -14.26 -0.76 11.10
CA PRO A 57 -13.10 -1.65 11.04
C PRO A 57 -13.43 -3.06 10.49
N GLU A 58 -14.70 -3.33 10.25
CA GLU A 58 -15.17 -4.63 9.81
C GLU A 58 -14.84 -4.86 8.34
N GLN A 59 -14.16 -5.97 8.04
CA GLN A 59 -13.83 -6.36 6.68
C GLN A 59 -14.50 -7.67 6.32
N ILE A 60 -14.76 -7.87 5.02
CA ILE A 60 -15.28 -9.13 4.52
C ILE A 60 -14.24 -10.23 4.67
N PRO A 61 -14.54 -11.37 5.33
CA PRO A 61 -13.68 -12.54 5.32
C PRO A 61 -13.53 -13.10 3.90
N LEU A 62 -12.33 -13.57 3.55
CA LEU A 62 -12.04 -14.06 2.21
C LEU A 62 -12.92 -15.25 1.78
N ASP A 63 -13.20 -16.16 2.70
CA ASP A 63 -14.13 -17.28 2.49
C ASP A 63 -15.55 -16.81 2.14
N CYS A 64 -16.02 -15.76 2.83
CA CYS A 64 -17.30 -15.14 2.52
C CYS A 64 -17.29 -14.47 1.15
N ALA A 65 -16.22 -13.77 0.78
CA ALA A 65 -16.09 -13.15 -0.54
C ALA A 65 -16.19 -14.21 -1.67
N ILE A 66 -15.50 -15.33 -1.51
CA ILE A 66 -15.53 -16.44 -2.47
C ILE A 66 -16.96 -17.04 -2.59
N ILE A 67 -17.62 -17.29 -1.46
CA ILE A 67 -18.98 -17.83 -1.44
C ILE A 67 -19.95 -16.87 -2.13
N LEU A 68 -19.85 -15.58 -1.85
CA LEU A 68 -20.74 -14.56 -2.41
C LEU A 68 -20.57 -14.40 -3.93
N ASP A 69 -19.34 -14.44 -4.44
CA ASP A 69 -19.07 -14.39 -5.88
C ASP A 69 -19.60 -15.64 -6.59
N ILE A 70 -19.46 -16.83 -6.00
CA ILE A 70 -20.03 -18.06 -6.55
C ILE A 70 -21.55 -17.99 -6.58
N GLU A 71 -22.21 -17.52 -5.52
CA GLU A 71 -23.67 -17.39 -5.49
C GLU A 71 -24.19 -16.31 -6.45
N PHE A 72 -23.41 -15.22 -6.62
CA PHE A 72 -23.69 -14.19 -7.62
C PHE A 72 -23.76 -14.79 -9.04
N GLN A 73 -22.79 -15.63 -9.41
CA GLN A 73 -22.80 -16.32 -10.70
C GLN A 73 -23.96 -17.31 -10.83
N LYS A 74 -24.24 -18.11 -9.79
CA LYS A 74 -25.40 -19.03 -9.78
C LYS A 74 -26.72 -18.31 -9.97
N ALA A 75 -26.81 -17.07 -9.50
CA ALA A 75 -27.96 -16.19 -9.69
C ALA A 75 -28.01 -15.51 -11.08
N GLY A 76 -27.11 -15.88 -12.00
CA GLY A 76 -27.06 -15.32 -13.36
C GLY A 76 -26.27 -14.02 -13.47
N GLY A 77 -25.47 -13.67 -12.47
CA GLY A 77 -24.54 -12.54 -12.54
C GLY A 77 -23.34 -12.83 -13.44
N ASP A 78 -22.77 -11.82 -14.04
CA ASP A 78 -21.59 -11.89 -14.89
C ASP A 78 -20.34 -11.39 -14.15
N GLY A 79 -19.24 -12.17 -14.21
CA GLY A 79 -17.97 -11.88 -13.53
C GLY A 79 -17.98 -12.23 -12.03
N PHE A 80 -16.96 -11.74 -11.32
CA PHE A 80 -16.71 -11.97 -9.91
C PHE A 80 -16.53 -10.63 -9.19
N PRO A 81 -17.59 -9.91 -8.80
CA PRO A 81 -17.51 -8.54 -8.34
C PRO A 81 -16.52 -8.30 -7.20
N LEU A 82 -16.44 -9.20 -6.23
CA LEU A 82 -15.54 -9.08 -5.09
C LEU A 82 -14.10 -9.40 -5.49
N PHE A 83 -13.88 -10.47 -6.24
CA PHE A 83 -12.56 -10.83 -6.75
C PHE A 83 -11.98 -9.73 -7.67
N ASP A 84 -12.78 -9.23 -8.62
CA ASP A 84 -12.37 -8.17 -9.53
C ASP A 84 -11.98 -6.89 -8.75
N THR A 85 -12.71 -6.58 -7.68
CA THR A 85 -12.40 -5.45 -6.79
C THR A 85 -11.10 -5.69 -6.02
N TYR A 86 -10.88 -6.88 -5.45
CA TYR A 86 -9.63 -7.22 -4.77
C TYR A 86 -8.43 -7.15 -5.71
N GLN A 87 -8.56 -7.69 -6.91
CA GLN A 87 -7.52 -7.61 -7.93
C GLN A 87 -7.14 -6.16 -8.23
N HIS A 88 -8.14 -5.31 -8.43
CA HIS A 88 -7.93 -3.89 -8.68
C HIS A 88 -7.23 -3.17 -7.51
N LEU A 89 -7.62 -3.46 -6.27
CA LEU A 89 -6.98 -2.88 -5.08
C LEU A 89 -5.51 -3.33 -4.94
N ILE A 90 -5.22 -4.60 -5.26
CA ILE A 90 -3.85 -5.11 -5.30
C ILE A 90 -3.03 -4.40 -6.37
N ASP A 91 -3.58 -4.23 -7.59
CA ASP A 91 -2.90 -3.55 -8.69
C ASP A 91 -2.57 -2.09 -8.36
N ILE A 92 -3.50 -1.37 -7.69
CA ILE A 92 -3.24 -0.02 -7.18
C ILE A 92 -2.09 -0.04 -6.17
N ALA A 93 -2.15 -0.90 -5.16
CA ALA A 93 -1.14 -0.96 -4.11
C ALA A 93 0.27 -1.29 -4.66
N ILE A 94 0.34 -2.19 -5.65
CA ILE A 94 1.59 -2.52 -6.36
C ILE A 94 2.09 -1.30 -7.15
N SER A 95 1.20 -0.61 -7.87
CA SER A 95 1.54 0.56 -8.68
C SER A 95 2.06 1.71 -7.82
N GLU A 96 1.43 1.98 -6.69
CA GLU A 96 1.86 2.99 -5.72
C GLU A 96 3.23 2.66 -5.15
N LYS A 97 3.46 1.41 -4.76
CA LYS A 97 4.76 0.95 -4.26
C LYS A 97 5.87 1.07 -5.30
N LEU A 98 5.59 0.74 -6.57
CA LEU A 98 6.54 0.91 -7.67
C LEU A 98 6.85 2.38 -7.92
N ALA A 99 5.86 3.27 -7.89
CA ALA A 99 6.05 4.70 -8.06
C ALA A 99 6.94 5.29 -6.94
N CYS A 100 6.71 4.91 -5.67
CA CYS A 100 7.57 5.29 -4.55
C CYS A 100 9.01 4.81 -4.72
N ASN A 101 9.22 3.57 -5.15
CA ASN A 101 10.56 3.02 -5.38
C ASN A 101 11.29 3.72 -6.52
N LEU A 102 10.61 4.07 -7.61
CA LEU A 102 11.18 4.81 -8.73
C LEU A 102 11.58 6.24 -8.31
N GLU A 103 10.74 6.92 -7.54
CA GLU A 103 11.07 8.26 -7.04
C GLU A 103 12.24 8.21 -6.06
N LEU A 104 12.30 7.23 -5.15
CA LEU A 104 13.45 7.01 -4.28
C LEU A 104 14.73 6.77 -5.10
N ALA A 105 14.68 5.92 -6.12
CA ALA A 105 15.83 5.66 -6.99
C ALA A 105 16.28 6.92 -7.75
N ARG A 106 15.34 7.75 -8.22
CA ARG A 106 15.64 9.02 -8.90
C ARG A 106 16.35 10.00 -7.95
N ARG A 107 15.81 10.17 -6.73
CA ARG A 107 16.40 11.06 -5.71
C ARG A 107 17.75 10.57 -5.23
N THR A 108 17.92 9.25 -5.04
CA THR A 108 19.21 8.67 -4.68
C THR A 108 20.29 8.97 -5.73
N ARG A 109 19.94 8.86 -7.02
CA ARG A 109 20.87 9.22 -8.11
C ARG A 109 21.24 10.70 -8.10
N ALA A 110 20.27 11.60 -7.85
CA ALA A 110 20.53 13.02 -7.73
C ALA A 110 21.45 13.30 -6.54
N ALA A 111 21.18 12.74 -5.36
CA ALA A 111 22.02 12.91 -4.17
C ALA A 111 23.46 12.38 -4.36
N ILE A 112 23.66 11.28 -5.08
CA ILE A 112 24.99 10.76 -5.43
C ILE A 112 25.74 11.76 -6.34
N ARG A 113 25.06 12.32 -7.34
CA ARG A 113 25.68 13.29 -8.25
C ARG A 113 26.08 14.55 -7.52
N GLU A 114 25.17 15.19 -6.81
CA GLU A 114 25.41 16.42 -6.04
C GLU A 114 26.49 16.19 -4.95
N GLY A 115 26.49 15.02 -4.30
CA GLY A 115 27.54 14.63 -3.38
C GLY A 115 28.92 14.50 -4.05
N GLY A 116 28.98 14.02 -5.28
CA GLY A 116 30.21 13.98 -6.09
C GLY A 116 30.70 15.37 -6.44
N GLU A 117 29.82 16.25 -6.92
CA GLU A 117 30.16 17.65 -7.25
C GLU A 117 30.65 18.44 -6.03
N ALA A 118 29.98 18.25 -4.87
CA ALA A 118 30.41 18.84 -3.60
C ALA A 118 31.79 18.32 -3.18
N HIS A 119 32.08 17.05 -3.37
CA HIS A 119 33.38 16.46 -3.04
C HIS A 119 34.50 17.05 -3.90
N ASP A 120 34.28 17.14 -5.20
CA ASP A 120 35.25 17.74 -6.13
C ASP A 120 35.51 19.23 -5.81
N ALA A 121 34.46 19.97 -5.52
CA ALA A 121 34.58 21.39 -5.12
C ALA A 121 35.34 21.56 -3.79
N LEU A 122 35.11 20.69 -2.81
CA LEU A 122 35.85 20.68 -1.54
C LEU A 122 37.35 20.40 -1.77
N VAL A 123 37.66 19.42 -2.62
CA VAL A 123 39.07 19.11 -2.98
C VAL A 123 39.73 20.34 -3.62
N ALA A 124 39.06 20.99 -4.57
CA ALA A 124 39.59 22.23 -5.19
C ALA A 124 39.81 23.36 -4.16
N ALA A 125 38.90 23.51 -3.20
CA ALA A 125 38.98 24.59 -2.19
C ALA A 125 40.11 24.42 -1.16
N ILE A 126 40.65 23.20 -0.97
CA ILE A 126 41.73 22.90 -0.02
C ILE A 126 43.14 22.93 -0.69
N LEU A 127 43.22 23.02 -2.01
CA LEU A 127 44.51 23.05 -2.69
C LEU A 127 45.29 24.33 -2.36
N PRO A 128 46.64 24.25 -2.33
CA PRO A 128 47.47 25.45 -2.15
C PRO A 128 47.22 26.47 -3.29
N GLY A 129 46.82 27.68 -2.93
CA GLY A 129 46.47 28.73 -3.87
C GLY A 129 45.00 28.85 -4.22
N ALA A 130 44.14 28.07 -3.57
CA ALA A 130 42.70 28.14 -3.77
C ALA A 130 42.19 29.58 -3.51
N THR A 131 41.38 30.07 -4.45
CA THR A 131 40.80 31.40 -4.46
C THR A 131 39.59 31.52 -3.55
N ALA A 132 39.21 32.76 -3.21
CA ALA A 132 37.94 32.97 -2.49
C ALA A 132 36.70 32.49 -3.28
N ALA A 133 36.76 32.55 -4.62
CA ALA A 133 35.70 32.11 -5.49
C ALA A 133 35.54 30.57 -5.44
N GLU A 134 36.63 29.81 -5.46
CA GLU A 134 36.60 28.33 -5.34
C GLU A 134 36.07 27.89 -3.98
N ARG A 135 36.40 28.58 -2.90
CA ARG A 135 35.85 28.30 -1.58
C ARG A 135 34.35 28.59 -1.50
N ALA A 136 33.91 29.71 -2.13
CA ALA A 136 32.48 30.05 -2.19
C ALA A 136 31.70 29.01 -3.04
N ALA A 137 32.27 28.52 -4.16
CA ALA A 137 31.70 27.45 -4.96
C ALA A 137 31.53 26.15 -4.15
N ALA A 138 32.58 25.77 -3.39
CA ALA A 138 32.51 24.58 -2.53
C ALA A 138 31.39 24.67 -1.49
N VAL A 139 31.18 25.83 -0.88
CA VAL A 139 30.05 26.03 0.06
C VAL A 139 28.72 25.86 -0.64
N LYS A 140 28.55 26.39 -1.86
CA LYS A 140 27.32 26.26 -2.64
C LYS A 140 27.02 24.78 -2.94
N GLU A 141 27.99 24.06 -3.51
CA GLU A 141 27.81 22.62 -3.87
C GLU A 141 27.50 21.76 -2.64
N VAL A 142 28.15 22.02 -1.49
CA VAL A 142 27.84 21.31 -0.24
C VAL A 142 26.40 21.55 0.23
N LEU A 143 25.91 22.80 0.12
CA LEU A 143 24.53 23.13 0.49
C LEU A 143 23.51 22.44 -0.44
N GLU A 144 23.78 22.39 -1.74
CA GLU A 144 22.93 21.69 -2.72
C GLU A 144 22.89 20.17 -2.44
N ALA A 145 24.02 19.54 -2.16
CA ALA A 145 24.09 18.13 -1.76
C ALA A 145 23.30 17.83 -0.47
N ILE A 146 23.36 18.74 0.51
CA ILE A 146 22.58 18.61 1.76
C ILE A 146 21.07 18.67 1.49
N GLU A 147 20.62 19.57 0.63
CA GLU A 147 19.20 19.70 0.29
C GLU A 147 18.67 18.46 -0.45
N GLU A 148 19.44 17.90 -1.39
CA GLU A 148 19.06 16.64 -2.07
C GLU A 148 19.01 15.45 -1.10
N LEU A 149 19.95 15.34 -0.17
CA LEU A 149 19.93 14.31 0.88
C LEU A 149 18.72 14.47 1.80
N LYS A 150 18.38 15.67 2.23
CA LYS A 150 17.18 15.93 3.04
C LYS A 150 15.91 15.57 2.28
N GLY A 151 15.83 15.89 0.99
CA GLY A 151 14.70 15.52 0.14
C GLY A 151 14.52 14.01 -0.06
N THR A 152 15.56 13.22 0.18
CA THR A 152 15.50 11.75 0.06
C THR A 152 14.95 11.07 1.33
N LEU A 153 15.12 11.69 2.51
CA LEU A 153 14.75 11.11 3.80
C LEU A 153 13.28 10.67 3.92
N PRO A 154 12.27 11.48 3.51
CA PRO A 154 10.87 11.05 3.60
C PRO A 154 10.61 9.73 2.86
N HIS A 155 11.17 9.55 1.68
CA HIS A 155 10.99 8.35 0.86
C HIS A 155 11.65 7.09 1.45
N LEU A 156 12.65 7.25 2.32
CA LEU A 156 13.24 6.15 3.07
C LEU A 156 12.37 5.73 4.26
N THR A 157 11.67 6.68 4.87
CA THR A 157 10.81 6.44 6.04
C THR A 157 9.42 5.94 5.66
N GLU A 158 8.85 6.38 4.54
CA GLU A 158 7.56 5.92 4.02
C GLU A 158 7.57 4.45 3.59
N GLY A 159 8.72 3.91 3.21
CA GLY A 159 8.92 2.48 2.90
C GLY A 159 9.08 1.57 4.12
N ALA A 160 9.33 2.13 5.29
CA ALA A 160 9.30 1.42 6.55
C ALA A 160 7.85 1.37 7.05
N GLY A 161 7.17 0.22 6.92
CA GLY A 161 5.84 0.01 7.49
C GLY A 161 5.79 0.39 8.98
N PRO A 162 4.59 0.42 9.62
CA PRO A 162 4.40 0.89 10.99
C PRO A 162 5.25 0.16 12.04
N ASP A 163 5.89 -0.94 11.67
CA ASP A 163 6.84 -1.68 12.49
C ASP A 163 8.27 -1.37 12.05
N GLY A 164 8.76 -0.15 12.26
CA GLY A 164 10.13 0.31 11.94
C GLY A 164 11.27 -0.53 12.57
N VAL A 165 11.09 -1.82 12.68
CA VAL A 165 12.08 -2.81 13.10
C VAL A 165 12.84 -3.25 11.85
N LEU A 166 14.04 -2.69 11.67
CA LEU A 166 15.08 -3.36 10.90
C LEU A 166 15.16 -4.79 11.44
N ARG A 167 14.67 -5.76 10.67
CA ARG A 167 14.94 -7.17 10.99
C ARG A 167 16.45 -7.33 10.93
N GLU A 168 17.10 -7.34 12.09
CA GLU A 168 18.45 -7.85 12.21
C GLU A 168 18.48 -9.24 11.59
N GLY A 169 19.30 -9.37 10.54
CA GLY A 169 19.46 -10.62 9.83
C GLY A 169 19.86 -11.71 10.83
N THR A 170 18.96 -12.63 11.11
CA THR A 170 19.28 -13.90 11.74
C THR A 170 20.24 -14.63 10.81
N SER A 171 21.53 -14.57 11.12
CA SER A 171 22.53 -15.48 10.57
C SER A 171 22.06 -16.93 10.77
N PRO A 172 22.07 -17.76 9.74
CA PRO A 172 21.84 -19.19 9.93
C PRO A 172 23.02 -19.74 10.74
N GLY A 173 22.75 -20.03 12.02
CA GLY A 173 23.71 -20.71 12.90
C GLY A 173 24.15 -22.01 12.27
N GLY A 174 25.47 -22.12 12.05
CA GLY A 174 26.11 -23.32 11.59
C GLY A 174 25.92 -24.43 12.61
N ASP A 175 25.36 -25.50 12.12
CA ASP A 175 25.38 -26.79 12.80
C ASP A 175 26.81 -27.34 12.78
N LYS A 176 27.33 -27.66 13.94
CA LYS A 176 28.56 -28.44 14.08
C LYS A 176 28.34 -29.57 15.06
N ALA A 177 28.53 -30.76 14.53
CA ALA A 177 28.88 -32.05 15.10
C ALA A 177 27.80 -32.75 15.94
#